data_4cfa9fc6b9e91ad383369f1224957aa8
#
_entry.id   4cfa9fc6b9e91ad383369f1224957aa8
#
_cell.length_a   1.000
_cell.length_b   1.000
_cell.length_c   1.000
_cell.angle_alpha   90.00
_cell.angle_beta   90.00
_cell.angle_gamma   90.00
#
_symmetry.space_group_name_H-M   'P 1'
#
loop_
_entity.id
_entity.type
_entity.pdbx_description
1 polymer ?
#
loop_
_entity_poly.entity_id
_entity_poly.type
_entity_poly.pdbx_seq_one_letter_code
_entity_poly.pdbx_strand_id
1 'polypeptide(L)'
;MQVLYEGSEESGGVEGLGVLRGTVRKFDSAPGKPVPHIGWNTIEVEENKSLFMPKQQFQDGRVYFVHSFHGVDAEGPDGSDWLLARGTYHDDAFVAAVGNGSNVFATQFHPEKSGKIGLSLMDNFLSGGRSAAGSGATSPREDKSSRRLAKRVIACLDVRANDEGDLVVTKGDQYDVRESAGDDTSSSSAGDVRNLGKPVELATKYYRWGADEVTFLNITGFRDFPLGDLPMLEVLKRASEDVFVPLTVGGGIRSFTDSEGHHYSSLDVASEYFKSGADKVSIGSEAVTASEEYYARGEQKRGDTSIEEISEKYGKQAVVISIDPRRVWVSSPEECAPLKAVRTARKGPNGEEFCWWQCTVKGGREGRPIGAHEVAVAVEALGAGEILLNCIDRDGTGEGFDLELVSLIADSVNIPVIASSGAGNSRHFVEVFQGTNASAALAAGIFHREEVRIVEIKEDMNESGIPTRQEAEF
;
A
#
# COMPACT_ATOMS: atom_id res chain seq x y z
N MET A 1 9.58 1.82 -18.82
CA MET A 1 9.66 3.07 -19.63
C MET A 1 10.92 3.87 -19.32
N GLN A 2 11.26 4.16 -18.07
CA GLN A 2 12.37 5.04 -17.68
C GLN A 2 13.73 4.64 -18.28
N VAL A 3 14.03 3.36 -18.40
CA VAL A 3 15.29 2.86 -19.00
C VAL A 3 15.50 3.30 -20.46
N LEU A 4 14.44 3.73 -21.16
CA LEU A 4 14.54 4.20 -22.55
C LEU A 4 15.19 5.59 -22.69
N TYR A 5 15.24 6.39 -21.61
CA TYR A 5 15.85 7.71 -21.61
C TYR A 5 17.38 7.67 -21.70
N GLU A 6 18.01 8.81 -21.94
CA GLU A 6 19.48 8.96 -21.96
C GLU A 6 20.06 8.73 -20.55
N GLY A 7 19.34 9.14 -19.50
CA GLY A 7 19.80 9.00 -18.13
C GLY A 7 18.67 9.13 -17.10
N SER A 8 19.02 8.92 -15.84
CA SER A 8 18.14 9.07 -14.68
C SER A 8 18.91 9.65 -13.51
N GLU A 9 18.25 10.47 -12.69
CA GLU A 9 18.79 10.96 -11.40
C GLU A 9 18.78 9.88 -10.30
N GLU A 10 18.20 8.72 -10.58
CA GLU A 10 18.14 7.61 -9.63
C GLU A 10 19.54 7.09 -9.27
N SER A 11 19.73 6.64 -8.05
CA SER A 11 21.00 6.09 -7.55
C SER A 11 22.23 6.98 -7.77
N GLY A 12 22.04 8.30 -7.75
CA GLY A 12 23.14 9.26 -7.95
C GLY A 12 23.48 9.56 -9.40
N GLY A 13 22.64 9.08 -10.33
CA GLY A 13 22.77 9.28 -11.77
C GLY A 13 23.23 8.01 -12.49
N VAL A 14 22.37 7.51 -13.36
CA VAL A 14 22.65 6.32 -14.18
C VAL A 14 22.35 6.60 -15.64
N GLU A 15 23.11 5.99 -16.54
CA GLU A 15 22.87 6.03 -17.98
C GLU A 15 21.74 5.07 -18.36
N GLY A 16 20.87 5.48 -19.29
CA GLY A 16 19.83 4.65 -19.88
C GLY A 16 20.20 4.19 -21.30
N LEU A 17 19.18 3.73 -22.05
CA LEU A 17 19.40 3.24 -23.41
C LEU A 17 19.52 4.35 -24.47
N GLY A 18 19.22 5.60 -24.16
CA GLY A 18 19.27 6.73 -25.08
C GLY A 18 18.28 6.63 -26.25
N VAL A 19 17.19 5.88 -26.11
CA VAL A 19 16.11 5.77 -27.10
C VAL A 19 15.20 7.00 -27.05
N LEU A 20 15.02 7.58 -25.87
CA LEU A 20 14.33 8.84 -25.66
C LEU A 20 15.33 9.88 -25.16
N ARG A 21 15.22 11.10 -25.67
CA ARG A 21 16.04 12.21 -25.20
C ARG A 21 15.66 12.65 -23.81
N GLY A 22 16.65 13.16 -23.07
CA GLY A 22 16.48 13.76 -21.76
C GLY A 22 16.75 12.81 -20.60
N THR A 23 16.50 13.31 -19.40
CA THR A 23 16.82 12.64 -18.15
C THR A 23 15.56 12.45 -17.31
N VAL A 24 15.40 11.26 -16.75
CA VAL A 24 14.37 10.93 -15.76
C VAL A 24 14.69 11.65 -14.45
N ARG A 25 13.73 12.40 -13.91
CA ARG A 25 13.88 13.23 -12.71
C ARG A 25 13.05 12.71 -11.56
N LYS A 26 13.50 13.01 -10.33
CA LYS A 26 12.72 12.72 -9.11
C LYS A 26 11.59 13.74 -8.95
N PHE A 27 10.43 13.29 -8.45
CA PHE A 27 9.40 14.22 -7.99
C PHE A 27 9.87 15.00 -6.76
N ASP A 28 9.55 16.28 -6.70
CA ASP A 28 9.72 17.08 -5.50
C ASP A 28 8.60 16.72 -4.49
N SER A 29 9.00 16.39 -3.27
CA SER A 29 8.04 16.20 -2.18
C SER A 29 7.66 17.55 -1.56
N ALA A 30 6.41 17.67 -1.15
CA ALA A 30 5.89 18.84 -0.45
C ALA A 30 4.75 18.41 0.50
N PRO A 31 4.36 19.25 1.46
CA PRO A 31 3.19 18.97 2.28
C PRO A 31 1.96 18.63 1.42
N GLY A 32 1.37 17.46 1.67
CA GLY A 32 0.26 16.94 0.88
C GLY A 32 0.63 16.34 -0.49
N LYS A 33 1.92 16.31 -0.86
CA LYS A 33 2.45 15.69 -2.09
C LYS A 33 3.51 14.64 -1.73
N PRO A 34 3.10 13.47 -1.24
CA PRO A 34 4.03 12.42 -0.84
C PRO A 34 4.77 11.81 -2.04
N VAL A 35 6.02 11.41 -1.85
CA VAL A 35 6.83 10.68 -2.83
C VAL A 35 7.36 9.41 -2.19
N PRO A 36 7.08 8.23 -2.75
CA PRO A 36 6.61 7.92 -4.12
C PRO A 36 5.18 8.33 -4.47
N HIS A 37 4.91 8.57 -5.76
CA HIS A 37 3.57 8.58 -6.33
C HIS A 37 3.04 7.14 -6.33
N ILE A 38 2.19 6.81 -5.37
CA ILE A 38 1.56 5.48 -5.21
C ILE A 38 0.05 5.64 -5.30
N GLY A 39 -0.57 5.01 -6.29
CA GLY A 39 -2.02 4.94 -6.37
C GLY A 39 -2.59 5.03 -7.77
N TRP A 40 -3.90 5.18 -7.83
CA TRP A 40 -4.69 5.20 -9.04
C TRP A 40 -4.87 6.64 -9.53
N ASN A 41 -4.37 6.92 -10.73
CA ASN A 41 -4.43 8.24 -11.30
C ASN A 41 -4.93 8.19 -12.73
N THR A 42 -5.48 9.31 -13.22
CA THR A 42 -5.94 9.45 -14.60
C THR A 42 -4.79 9.77 -15.53
N ILE A 43 -4.97 9.47 -16.82
CA ILE A 43 -4.06 9.81 -17.88
C ILE A 43 -4.79 10.58 -18.99
N GLU A 44 -4.09 11.49 -19.64
CA GLU A 44 -4.55 12.18 -20.84
C GLU A 44 -3.89 11.53 -22.06
N VAL A 45 -4.71 10.86 -22.88
CA VAL A 45 -4.23 10.12 -24.05
C VAL A 45 -4.23 11.03 -25.28
N GLU A 46 -3.14 11.03 -26.02
CA GLU A 46 -3.00 11.72 -27.30
C GLU A 46 -3.87 11.05 -28.39
N GLU A 47 -4.55 11.87 -29.18
CA GLU A 47 -5.46 11.36 -30.21
C GLU A 47 -4.72 10.69 -31.36
N ASN A 48 -5.21 9.54 -31.78
CA ASN A 48 -4.81 8.83 -33.00
C ASN A 48 -3.32 8.46 -33.11
N LYS A 49 -2.59 8.44 -32.02
CA LYS A 49 -1.17 8.06 -32.00
C LYS A 49 -0.90 6.57 -31.79
N SER A 50 -1.85 5.82 -31.20
CA SER A 50 -1.67 4.39 -30.92
C SER A 50 -2.95 3.60 -31.09
N LEU A 51 -2.85 2.46 -31.77
CA LEU A 51 -3.94 1.47 -31.86
C LEU A 51 -4.12 0.70 -30.53
N PHE A 52 -3.08 0.64 -29.70
CA PHE A 52 -3.13 -0.10 -28.43
C PHE A 52 -3.80 0.71 -27.32
N MET A 53 -3.81 2.06 -27.45
CA MET A 53 -4.30 2.98 -26.43
C MET A 53 -5.28 4.00 -27.05
N PRO A 54 -6.45 3.56 -27.55
CA PRO A 54 -7.44 4.47 -28.11
C PRO A 54 -8.02 5.38 -27.02
N LYS A 55 -8.05 6.70 -27.25
CA LYS A 55 -8.48 7.71 -26.30
C LYS A 55 -9.83 7.42 -25.66
N GLN A 56 -10.80 7.00 -26.45
CA GLN A 56 -12.18 6.71 -25.98
C GLN A 56 -12.24 5.60 -24.92
N GLN A 57 -11.30 4.67 -24.93
CA GLN A 57 -11.23 3.54 -23.99
C GLN A 57 -10.50 3.92 -22.69
N PHE A 58 -9.52 4.82 -22.78
CA PHE A 58 -8.63 5.16 -21.66
C PHE A 58 -8.91 6.53 -21.05
N GLN A 59 -9.67 7.39 -21.72
CA GLN A 59 -10.10 8.67 -21.18
C GLN A 59 -10.97 8.43 -19.94
N ASP A 60 -10.71 9.19 -18.87
CA ASP A 60 -11.40 9.10 -17.58
C ASP A 60 -11.14 7.80 -16.77
N GLY A 61 -10.38 6.87 -17.33
CA GLY A 61 -9.93 5.67 -16.65
C GLY A 61 -8.76 5.94 -15.73
N ARG A 62 -8.67 5.18 -14.63
CA ARG A 62 -7.55 5.25 -13.71
C ARG A 62 -6.64 4.06 -13.88
N VAL A 63 -5.34 4.32 -13.91
CA VAL A 63 -4.27 3.32 -13.97
C VAL A 63 -3.40 3.42 -12.73
N TYR A 64 -2.74 2.34 -12.35
CA TYR A 64 -1.94 2.27 -11.14
C TYR A 64 -0.49 2.69 -11.37
N PHE A 65 -0.06 3.66 -10.60
CA PHE A 65 1.30 4.18 -10.57
C PHE A 65 2.00 3.82 -9.26
N VAL A 66 3.30 3.57 -9.35
CA VAL A 66 4.16 3.34 -8.19
C VAL A 66 5.60 3.74 -8.56
N HIS A 67 5.92 5.04 -8.44
CA HIS A 67 7.23 5.56 -8.86
C HIS A 67 7.61 6.85 -8.14
N SER A 68 8.92 7.06 -7.96
CA SER A 68 9.48 8.30 -7.42
C SER A 68 10.09 9.18 -8.50
N PHE A 69 10.37 8.60 -9.68
CA PHE A 69 11.05 9.24 -10.80
C PHE A 69 10.16 9.24 -12.03
N HIS A 70 10.31 10.22 -12.92
CA HIS A 70 9.48 10.39 -14.11
C HIS A 70 10.21 11.06 -15.25
N GLY A 71 9.80 10.74 -16.49
CA GLY A 71 10.19 11.50 -17.69
C GLY A 71 9.25 12.67 -17.94
N VAL A 72 9.77 13.76 -18.45
CA VAL A 72 9.00 14.99 -18.77
C VAL A 72 8.72 15.08 -20.26
N ASP A 73 9.66 14.68 -21.10
CA ASP A 73 9.61 14.73 -22.55
C ASP A 73 9.64 13.33 -23.15
N ALA A 74 9.12 13.19 -24.38
CA ALA A 74 9.04 11.91 -25.09
C ALA A 74 9.58 12.05 -26.52
N GLU A 75 10.70 12.76 -26.71
CA GLU A 75 11.34 12.96 -28.00
C GLU A 75 12.22 11.76 -28.35
N GLY A 76 11.94 11.14 -29.49
CA GLY A 76 12.74 10.05 -30.05
C GLY A 76 14.07 10.52 -30.64
N PRO A 77 14.95 9.59 -31.07
CA PRO A 77 16.32 9.89 -31.52
C PRO A 77 16.38 10.72 -32.81
N ASP A 78 15.34 10.67 -33.62
CA ASP A 78 15.16 11.41 -34.86
C ASP A 78 14.39 12.73 -34.70
N GLY A 79 14.08 13.12 -33.44
CA GLY A 79 13.26 14.29 -33.13
C GLY A 79 11.75 14.04 -33.25
N SER A 80 11.32 12.81 -33.48
CA SER A 80 9.89 12.45 -33.52
C SER A 80 9.29 12.46 -32.12
N ASP A 81 8.00 12.84 -32.03
CA ASP A 81 7.25 12.84 -30.79
C ASP A 81 6.63 11.43 -30.53
N TRP A 82 7.15 10.75 -29.50
CA TRP A 82 6.71 9.43 -29.08
C TRP A 82 5.66 9.47 -27.97
N LEU A 83 5.21 10.64 -27.55
CA LEU A 83 4.22 10.77 -26.50
C LEU A 83 2.88 10.11 -26.90
N LEU A 84 2.40 9.19 -26.08
CA LEU A 84 1.08 8.57 -26.21
C LEU A 84 0.12 9.01 -25.11
N ALA A 85 0.63 9.21 -23.88
CA ALA A 85 -0.19 9.70 -22.77
C ALA A 85 0.64 10.47 -21.76
N ARG A 86 0.01 11.46 -21.13
CA ARG A 86 0.55 12.20 -19.97
C ARG A 86 -0.25 11.88 -18.72
N GLY A 87 0.40 11.89 -17.58
CA GLY A 87 -0.19 11.95 -16.25
C GLY A 87 0.10 13.28 -15.59
N THR A 88 -0.65 13.63 -14.56
CA THR A 88 -0.38 14.78 -13.70
C THR A 88 -0.37 14.32 -12.25
N TYR A 89 0.70 14.61 -11.52
CA TYR A 89 0.78 14.33 -10.10
C TYR A 89 0.94 15.65 -9.34
N HIS A 90 -0.13 16.09 -8.67
CA HIS A 90 -0.28 17.47 -8.20
C HIS A 90 -0.05 18.47 -9.36
N ASP A 91 1.00 19.27 -9.30
CA ASP A 91 1.33 20.26 -10.35
C ASP A 91 2.36 19.75 -11.39
N ASP A 92 2.91 18.54 -11.17
CA ASP A 92 3.89 17.95 -12.07
C ASP A 92 3.22 17.14 -13.18
N ALA A 93 3.39 17.57 -14.42
CA ALA A 93 3.06 16.76 -15.59
C ALA A 93 4.22 15.79 -15.89
N PHE A 94 3.88 14.56 -16.22
CA PHE A 94 4.86 13.53 -16.55
C PHE A 94 4.42 12.66 -17.72
N VAL A 95 5.36 11.99 -18.35
CA VAL A 95 5.10 11.03 -19.43
C VAL A 95 4.55 9.74 -18.83
N ALA A 96 3.31 9.37 -19.19
CA ALA A 96 2.65 8.17 -18.73
C ALA A 96 2.78 6.98 -19.69
N ALA A 97 2.88 7.25 -21.01
CA ALA A 97 3.10 6.24 -22.04
C ALA A 97 3.81 6.82 -23.25
N VAL A 98 4.64 6.01 -23.89
CA VAL A 98 5.37 6.32 -25.11
C VAL A 98 5.26 5.20 -26.12
N GLY A 99 5.42 5.54 -27.41
CA GLY A 99 5.52 4.57 -28.48
C GLY A 99 5.93 5.20 -29.80
N ASN A 100 6.69 4.45 -30.61
CA ASN A 100 7.17 4.90 -31.92
C ASN A 100 6.23 4.55 -33.09
N GLY A 101 5.02 4.09 -32.78
CA GLY A 101 4.04 3.65 -33.79
C GLY A 101 4.38 2.33 -34.49
N SER A 102 5.46 1.66 -34.10
CA SER A 102 5.94 0.42 -34.74
C SER A 102 6.19 -0.71 -33.75
N ASN A 103 7.31 -0.73 -33.09
CA ASN A 103 7.79 -1.86 -32.29
C ASN A 103 8.21 -1.50 -30.86
N VAL A 104 8.11 -0.26 -30.47
CA VAL A 104 8.36 0.18 -29.09
C VAL A 104 7.09 0.77 -28.52
N PHE A 105 6.67 0.20 -27.40
CA PHE A 105 5.57 0.70 -26.58
C PHE A 105 5.94 0.52 -25.11
N ALA A 106 5.82 1.57 -24.30
CA ALA A 106 6.13 1.49 -22.88
C ALA A 106 5.25 2.41 -22.05
N THR A 107 4.94 1.99 -20.83
CA THR A 107 4.14 2.72 -19.86
C THR A 107 4.91 3.01 -18.58
N GLN A 108 4.58 4.09 -17.90
CA GLN A 108 5.03 4.38 -16.54
C GLN A 108 4.18 3.64 -15.51
N PHE A 109 2.88 3.52 -15.76
CA PHE A 109 1.97 2.72 -14.94
C PHE A 109 2.15 1.22 -15.19
N HIS A 110 1.64 0.41 -14.27
CA HIS A 110 1.63 -1.05 -14.35
C HIS A 110 0.30 -1.53 -14.97
N PRO A 111 0.26 -1.95 -16.24
CA PRO A 111 -0.98 -2.43 -16.85
C PRO A 111 -1.56 -3.63 -16.11
N GLU A 112 -0.71 -4.58 -15.69
CA GLU A 112 -1.09 -5.79 -14.97
C GLU A 112 -1.69 -5.53 -13.58
N LYS A 113 -1.50 -4.31 -13.04
CA LYS A 113 -2.06 -3.86 -11.76
C LYS A 113 -3.12 -2.77 -11.92
N SER A 114 -3.51 -2.48 -13.16
CA SER A 114 -4.46 -1.41 -13.50
C SER A 114 -5.88 -1.92 -13.78
N GLY A 115 -6.27 -3.05 -13.19
CA GLY A 115 -7.61 -3.63 -13.33
C GLY A 115 -8.01 -3.84 -14.80
N LYS A 116 -9.29 -3.65 -15.11
CA LYS A 116 -9.82 -3.86 -16.48
C LYS A 116 -9.16 -2.98 -17.52
N ILE A 117 -8.86 -1.73 -17.20
CA ILE A 117 -8.22 -0.79 -18.13
C ILE A 117 -6.83 -1.30 -18.52
N GLY A 118 -6.05 -1.74 -17.56
CA GLY A 118 -4.74 -2.32 -17.80
C GLY A 118 -4.82 -3.61 -18.64
N LEU A 119 -5.75 -4.51 -18.29
CA LEU A 119 -6.00 -5.74 -19.06
C LEU A 119 -6.43 -5.43 -20.49
N SER A 120 -7.28 -4.42 -20.71
CA SER A 120 -7.67 -3.97 -22.05
C SER A 120 -6.48 -3.48 -22.86
N LEU A 121 -5.51 -2.79 -22.24
CA LEU A 121 -4.28 -2.37 -22.92
C LEU A 121 -3.46 -3.58 -23.36
N MET A 122 -3.31 -4.57 -22.50
CA MET A 122 -2.57 -5.80 -22.79
C MET A 122 -3.25 -6.60 -23.91
N ASP A 123 -4.58 -6.71 -23.88
CA ASP A 123 -5.36 -7.37 -24.95
C ASP A 123 -5.23 -6.63 -26.29
N ASN A 124 -5.35 -5.28 -26.29
CA ASN A 124 -5.11 -4.47 -27.47
C ASN A 124 -3.71 -4.68 -28.04
N PHE A 125 -2.70 -4.76 -27.18
CA PHE A 125 -1.32 -5.00 -27.61
C PHE A 125 -1.16 -6.40 -28.22
N LEU A 126 -1.65 -7.45 -27.56
CA LEU A 126 -1.56 -8.82 -28.01
C LEU A 126 -2.35 -9.08 -29.31
N SER A 127 -3.51 -8.43 -29.47
CA SER A 127 -4.36 -8.54 -30.66
C SER A 127 -3.90 -7.66 -31.84
N GLY A 128 -2.83 -6.87 -31.65
CA GLY A 128 -2.37 -5.91 -32.67
C GLY A 128 -3.36 -4.78 -32.92
N GLY A 129 -4.12 -4.35 -31.89
CA GLY A 129 -5.11 -3.28 -31.96
C GLY A 129 -6.46 -3.68 -32.56
N ARG A 130 -6.70 -4.97 -32.81
CA ARG A 130 -7.97 -5.43 -33.44
C ARG A 130 -9.16 -5.44 -32.49
N SER A 131 -8.92 -5.54 -31.16
CA SER A 131 -9.98 -5.55 -30.14
C SER A 131 -10.60 -4.18 -29.88
N ALA A 132 -9.93 -3.10 -30.25
CA ALA A 132 -10.39 -1.73 -29.98
C ALA A 132 -11.65 -1.29 -30.75
N ALA A 133 -12.13 -2.08 -31.71
CA ALA A 133 -13.23 -1.71 -32.62
C ALA A 133 -14.65 -1.97 -32.07
N GLY A 134 -14.80 -2.50 -30.83
CA GLY A 134 -16.07 -3.09 -30.37
C GLY A 134 -16.73 -2.54 -29.09
N SER A 135 -16.09 -1.72 -28.29
CA SER A 135 -16.67 -1.28 -27.01
C SER A 135 -17.00 0.21 -26.99
N GLY A 136 -18.24 0.54 -27.34
CA GLY A 136 -18.82 1.86 -27.12
C GLY A 136 -19.07 2.09 -25.62
N ALA A 137 -18.09 2.60 -24.90
CA ALA A 137 -18.30 3.13 -23.55
C ALA A 137 -18.90 4.53 -23.65
N THR A 138 -20.04 4.75 -23.02
CA THR A 138 -20.67 6.06 -22.88
C THR A 138 -19.80 6.94 -21.98
N SER A 139 -19.42 8.11 -22.52
CA SER A 139 -18.63 9.14 -21.82
C SER A 139 -19.35 9.65 -20.57
N PRO A 140 -18.76 9.59 -19.35
CA PRO A 140 -19.23 10.34 -18.19
C PRO A 140 -18.85 11.82 -18.33
N ARG A 141 -19.62 12.67 -17.67
CA ARG A 141 -19.45 14.13 -17.69
C ARG A 141 -18.10 14.55 -17.09
N GLU A 142 -17.44 15.53 -17.72
CA GLU A 142 -16.23 16.20 -17.22
C GLU A 142 -16.48 16.85 -15.84
N ASP A 143 -16.12 16.15 -14.79
CA ASP A 143 -15.93 16.76 -13.46
C ASP A 143 -14.43 16.94 -13.21
N LYS A 144 -13.99 18.16 -12.97
CA LYS A 144 -12.59 18.49 -12.65
C LYS A 144 -12.08 17.79 -11.38
N SER A 145 -12.98 17.28 -10.52
CA SER A 145 -12.62 16.48 -9.34
C SER A 145 -12.07 15.11 -9.73
N SER A 146 -12.42 14.58 -10.91
CA SER A 146 -11.99 13.28 -11.41
C SER A 146 -10.48 13.18 -11.73
N ARG A 147 -9.80 14.32 -11.90
CA ARG A 147 -8.37 14.38 -12.28
C ARG A 147 -7.39 14.30 -11.09
N ARG A 148 -7.87 14.11 -9.87
CA ARG A 148 -7.01 13.97 -8.68
C ARG A 148 -6.67 12.50 -8.42
N LEU A 149 -5.49 12.28 -7.78
CA LEU A 149 -5.11 10.95 -7.28
C LEU A 149 -6.24 10.38 -6.43
N ALA A 150 -6.66 9.14 -6.74
CA ALA A 150 -7.71 8.49 -5.97
C ALA A 150 -7.20 8.10 -4.58
N LYS A 151 -8.03 8.28 -3.57
CA LYS A 151 -7.83 7.67 -2.26
C LYS A 151 -8.08 6.17 -2.38
N ARG A 152 -7.22 5.34 -1.76
CA ARG A 152 -7.28 3.88 -1.86
C ARG A 152 -8.07 3.28 -0.70
N VAL A 153 -8.95 2.34 -1.01
CA VAL A 153 -9.60 1.46 -0.03
C VAL A 153 -8.93 0.10 -0.11
N ILE A 154 -8.25 -0.31 0.96
CA ILE A 154 -7.41 -1.50 1.02
C ILE A 154 -8.14 -2.57 1.84
N ALA A 155 -8.24 -3.78 1.29
CA ALA A 155 -8.76 -4.93 2.01
C ALA A 155 -7.62 -5.74 2.64
N CYS A 156 -7.71 -6.01 3.95
CA CYS A 156 -6.73 -6.78 4.69
C CYS A 156 -7.26 -8.18 5.02
N LEU A 157 -6.37 -9.17 4.93
CA LEU A 157 -6.62 -10.57 5.21
C LEU A 157 -5.58 -11.07 6.22
N ASP A 158 -6.02 -11.32 7.46
CA ASP A 158 -5.18 -11.91 8.50
C ASP A 158 -5.09 -13.42 8.27
N VAL A 159 -3.95 -13.88 7.78
CA VAL A 159 -3.74 -15.28 7.38
C VAL A 159 -2.96 -16.02 8.45
N ARG A 160 -3.46 -17.20 8.85
CA ARG A 160 -2.75 -18.10 9.75
C ARG A 160 -3.00 -19.58 9.37
N ALA A 161 -2.16 -20.48 9.88
CA ALA A 161 -2.44 -21.91 9.80
C ALA A 161 -3.52 -22.28 10.83
N ASN A 162 -4.51 -23.09 10.41
CA ASN A 162 -5.44 -23.76 11.32
C ASN A 162 -4.77 -24.98 11.98
N ASP A 163 -5.50 -25.70 12.81
CA ASP A 163 -4.99 -26.90 13.51
C ASP A 163 -4.71 -28.07 12.56
N GLU A 164 -5.23 -28.03 11.34
CA GLU A 164 -4.99 -29.00 10.26
C GLU A 164 -3.78 -28.63 9.39
N GLY A 165 -3.19 -27.42 9.60
CA GLY A 165 -2.06 -26.89 8.85
C GLY A 165 -2.44 -26.09 7.60
N ASP A 166 -3.73 -25.96 7.27
CA ASP A 166 -4.20 -25.15 6.15
C ASP A 166 -4.13 -23.65 6.47
N LEU A 167 -3.77 -22.85 5.45
CA LEU A 167 -3.87 -21.39 5.57
C LEU A 167 -5.32 -20.94 5.45
N VAL A 168 -5.78 -20.23 6.47
CA VAL A 168 -7.12 -19.68 6.55
C VAL A 168 -7.06 -18.21 6.94
N VAL A 169 -8.06 -17.44 6.53
CA VAL A 169 -8.27 -16.09 7.02
C VAL A 169 -9.00 -16.14 8.34
N THR A 170 -8.55 -15.38 9.32
CA THR A 170 -9.12 -15.33 10.65
C THR A 170 -9.77 -13.98 10.92
N LYS A 171 -10.65 -13.91 11.92
CA LYS A 171 -11.19 -12.65 12.38
C LYS A 171 -10.08 -11.81 13.01
N GLY A 172 -9.94 -10.56 12.55
CA GLY A 172 -8.85 -9.66 12.91
C GLY A 172 -8.89 -9.12 14.33
N ASP A 173 -8.85 -10.00 15.33
CA ASP A 173 -8.41 -9.62 16.67
C ASP A 173 -6.94 -10.02 16.77
N GLN A 174 -6.06 -9.05 16.65
CA GLN A 174 -4.61 -9.27 16.65
C GLN A 174 -4.12 -10.04 17.89
N TYR A 175 -4.93 -10.12 18.96
CA TYR A 175 -4.49 -10.55 20.27
C TYR A 175 -5.29 -11.72 20.84
N ASP A 176 -6.49 -12.02 20.34
CA ASP A 176 -7.27 -13.19 20.77
C ASP A 176 -8.11 -13.74 19.61
N VAL A 177 -7.54 -14.73 18.92
CA VAL A 177 -8.16 -15.39 17.75
C VAL A 177 -9.11 -16.51 18.19
N ARG A 178 -9.27 -16.73 19.48
CA ARG A 178 -10.11 -17.79 20.03
C ARG A 178 -11.45 -17.22 20.44
N GLU A 179 -12.53 -17.85 20.01
CA GLU A 179 -13.85 -17.51 20.50
C GLU A 179 -13.92 -17.75 22.00
N SER A 180 -14.31 -16.75 22.78
CA SER A 180 -14.75 -16.96 24.15
C SER A 180 -15.91 -17.93 24.09
N ALA A 181 -15.85 -19.04 24.83
CA ALA A 181 -16.93 -19.99 24.92
C ALA A 181 -18.21 -19.24 25.37
N GLY A 182 -19.07 -18.91 24.42
CA GLY A 182 -20.42 -18.46 24.69
C GLY A 182 -21.16 -19.60 25.41
N ASP A 183 -21.97 -19.22 26.37
CA ASP A 183 -22.79 -20.06 27.21
C ASP A 183 -23.75 -20.97 26.41
N ASP A 184 -23.19 -21.99 25.73
CA ASP A 184 -23.99 -23.09 25.18
C ASP A 184 -23.28 -24.43 25.45
N THR A 185 -23.91 -25.21 26.26
CA THR A 185 -23.52 -26.53 26.74
C THR A 185 -23.43 -27.57 25.62
N SER A 186 -22.31 -27.59 24.91
CA SER A 186 -21.83 -28.75 24.19
C SER A 186 -20.30 -28.72 24.15
N SER A 187 -19.72 -29.73 24.78
CA SER A 187 -18.30 -29.99 24.95
C SER A 187 -17.48 -29.83 23.68
N SER A 188 -16.86 -28.68 23.47
CA SER A 188 -15.69 -28.52 22.60
C SER A 188 -14.60 -27.79 23.38
N SER A 189 -13.41 -28.35 23.36
CA SER A 189 -12.19 -27.88 23.98
C SER A 189 -11.85 -26.47 23.53
N ALA A 190 -11.46 -25.64 24.47
CA ALA A 190 -10.90 -24.29 24.38
C ALA A 190 -10.67 -23.72 22.97
N GLY A 191 -11.62 -22.86 22.53
CA GLY A 191 -11.44 -21.80 21.56
C GLY A 191 -10.85 -22.19 20.20
N ASP A 192 -11.68 -22.70 19.30
CA ASP A 192 -11.28 -22.93 17.89
C ASP A 192 -11.03 -21.60 17.17
N VAL A 193 -10.03 -21.60 16.28
CA VAL A 193 -9.76 -20.46 15.38
C VAL A 193 -10.93 -20.32 14.40
N ARG A 194 -11.56 -19.16 14.38
CA ARG A 194 -12.66 -18.90 13.43
C ARG A 194 -12.13 -18.85 12.00
N ASN A 195 -12.43 -19.88 11.23
CA ASN A 195 -12.09 -19.96 9.82
C ASN A 195 -13.11 -19.15 8.99
N LEU A 196 -12.63 -18.09 8.31
CA LEU A 196 -13.45 -17.23 7.42
C LEU A 196 -13.32 -17.62 5.95
N GLY A 197 -12.55 -18.64 5.61
CA GLY A 197 -12.35 -19.13 4.25
C GLY A 197 -10.90 -19.07 3.78
N LYS A 198 -10.69 -19.46 2.52
CA LYS A 198 -9.37 -19.50 1.92
C LYS A 198 -8.89 -18.11 1.49
N PRO A 199 -7.61 -17.75 1.74
CA PRO A 199 -7.08 -16.43 1.44
C PRO A 199 -7.25 -15.99 -0.02
N VAL A 200 -7.02 -16.90 -0.99
CA VAL A 200 -7.12 -16.59 -2.43
C VAL A 200 -8.55 -16.26 -2.84
N GLU A 201 -9.54 -17.04 -2.36
CA GLU A 201 -10.96 -16.83 -2.68
C GLU A 201 -11.46 -15.49 -2.14
N LEU A 202 -11.05 -15.12 -0.93
CA LEU A 202 -11.40 -13.85 -0.31
C LEU A 202 -10.69 -12.67 -0.98
N ALA A 203 -9.42 -12.81 -1.37
CA ALA A 203 -8.70 -11.78 -2.12
C ALA A 203 -9.38 -11.50 -3.46
N THR A 204 -9.75 -12.54 -4.21
CA THR A 204 -10.49 -12.43 -5.47
C THR A 204 -11.88 -11.78 -5.25
N LYS A 205 -12.57 -12.12 -4.17
CA LYS A 205 -13.84 -11.50 -3.79
C LYS A 205 -13.69 -9.99 -3.54
N TYR A 206 -12.69 -9.59 -2.75
CA TYR A 206 -12.45 -8.17 -2.44
C TYR A 206 -11.98 -7.38 -3.67
N TYR A 207 -11.16 -7.99 -4.52
CA TYR A 207 -10.82 -7.40 -5.81
C TYR A 207 -12.09 -7.11 -6.64
N ARG A 208 -12.99 -8.09 -6.77
CA ARG A 208 -14.28 -7.91 -7.47
C ARG A 208 -15.19 -6.89 -6.78
N TRP A 209 -15.09 -6.72 -5.49
CA TRP A 209 -15.80 -5.67 -4.73
C TRP A 209 -15.16 -4.30 -4.88
N GLY A 210 -14.11 -4.18 -5.67
CA GLY A 210 -13.47 -2.90 -6.01
C GLY A 210 -12.34 -2.49 -5.07
N ALA A 211 -11.72 -3.40 -4.31
CA ALA A 211 -10.52 -3.08 -3.54
C ALA A 211 -9.43 -2.50 -4.44
N ASP A 212 -8.76 -1.46 -3.97
CA ASP A 212 -7.68 -0.79 -4.69
C ASP A 212 -6.33 -1.46 -4.47
N GLU A 213 -6.23 -2.26 -3.43
CA GLU A 213 -5.09 -3.06 -3.02
C GLU A 213 -5.57 -4.16 -2.07
N VAL A 214 -4.90 -5.31 -2.06
CA VAL A 214 -5.14 -6.39 -1.10
C VAL A 214 -3.89 -6.62 -0.28
N THR A 215 -4.04 -6.66 1.05
CA THR A 215 -2.94 -6.91 1.98
C THR A 215 -3.14 -8.26 2.66
N PHE A 216 -2.12 -9.11 2.62
CA PHE A 216 -2.04 -10.34 3.40
C PHE A 216 -1.12 -10.11 4.60
N LEU A 217 -1.66 -10.25 5.81
CA LEU A 217 -0.87 -10.24 7.03
C LEU A 217 -0.68 -11.69 7.50
N ASN A 218 0.53 -12.22 7.32
CA ASN A 218 0.86 -13.55 7.79
C ASN A 218 1.17 -13.50 9.28
N ILE A 219 0.24 -13.99 10.08
CA ILE A 219 0.36 -14.07 11.55
C ILE A 219 0.86 -15.42 12.04
N THR A 220 1.17 -16.36 11.13
CA THR A 220 1.77 -17.65 11.43
C THR A 220 3.29 -17.53 11.59
N GLY A 221 3.87 -18.24 12.58
CA GLY A 221 5.32 -18.27 12.72
C GLY A 221 5.99 -19.09 11.59
N PHE A 222 7.05 -18.54 11.01
CA PHE A 222 7.84 -19.18 9.92
C PHE A 222 8.89 -20.18 10.43
N ARG A 223 8.84 -20.59 11.68
CA ARG A 223 10.01 -21.13 12.38
C ARG A 223 10.43 -22.52 11.92
N ASP A 224 9.59 -23.23 11.16
CA ASP A 224 9.77 -24.65 10.91
C ASP A 224 9.84 -25.03 9.42
N PHE A 225 9.82 -24.06 8.49
CA PHE A 225 9.85 -24.32 7.06
C PHE A 225 11.09 -23.72 6.40
N PRO A 226 11.72 -24.43 5.44
CA PRO A 226 12.65 -23.82 4.50
C PRO A 226 12.02 -22.63 3.79
N LEU A 227 12.80 -21.61 3.43
CA LEU A 227 12.27 -20.36 2.86
C LEU A 227 11.40 -20.61 1.61
N GLY A 228 11.79 -21.54 0.74
CA GLY A 228 11.06 -21.87 -0.48
C GLY A 228 9.72 -22.60 -0.25
N ASP A 229 9.51 -23.15 0.93
CA ASP A 229 8.33 -23.96 1.28
C ASP A 229 7.33 -23.20 2.14
N LEU A 230 7.49 -21.87 2.30
CA LEU A 230 6.56 -21.04 3.06
C LEU A 230 5.15 -21.08 2.42
N PRO A 231 4.11 -21.50 3.16
CA PRO A 231 2.76 -21.64 2.58
C PRO A 231 2.20 -20.34 1.98
N MET A 232 2.63 -19.17 2.49
CA MET A 232 2.21 -17.86 1.97
C MET A 232 2.70 -17.62 0.52
N LEU A 233 3.81 -18.25 0.09
CA LEU A 233 4.32 -18.13 -1.29
C LEU A 233 3.29 -18.67 -2.30
N GLU A 234 2.66 -19.81 -1.97
CA GLU A 234 1.62 -20.40 -2.81
C GLU A 234 0.35 -19.54 -2.85
N VAL A 235 -0.04 -18.96 -1.70
CA VAL A 235 -1.18 -18.01 -1.66
C VAL A 235 -0.92 -16.82 -2.58
N LEU A 236 0.28 -16.24 -2.55
CA LEU A 236 0.64 -15.09 -3.40
C LEU A 236 0.64 -15.48 -4.88
N LYS A 237 1.25 -16.61 -5.25
CA LYS A 237 1.26 -17.11 -6.64
C LYS A 237 -0.14 -17.23 -7.20
N ARG A 238 -1.04 -17.92 -6.47
CA ARG A 238 -2.44 -18.10 -6.90
C ARG A 238 -3.24 -16.79 -6.90
N ALA A 239 -3.06 -15.94 -5.88
CA ALA A 239 -3.75 -14.66 -5.85
C ALA A 239 -3.32 -13.76 -7.01
N SER A 240 -2.04 -13.76 -7.40
CA SER A 240 -1.54 -12.96 -8.52
C SER A 240 -2.07 -13.37 -9.90
N GLU A 241 -2.65 -14.58 -10.04
CA GLU A 241 -3.28 -15.04 -11.28
C GLU A 241 -4.64 -14.37 -11.54
N ASP A 242 -5.40 -14.02 -10.47
CA ASP A 242 -6.79 -13.56 -10.57
C ASP A 242 -7.01 -12.14 -9.99
N VAL A 243 -6.05 -11.58 -9.25
CA VAL A 243 -6.16 -10.29 -8.58
C VAL A 243 -5.25 -9.26 -9.26
N PHE A 244 -5.84 -8.36 -10.05
CA PHE A 244 -5.12 -7.38 -10.87
C PHE A 244 -5.07 -6.00 -10.20
N VAL A 245 -4.87 -5.99 -8.90
CA VAL A 245 -4.51 -4.82 -8.07
C VAL A 245 -3.28 -5.18 -7.24
N PRO A 246 -2.56 -4.19 -6.67
CA PRO A 246 -1.37 -4.48 -5.89
C PRO A 246 -1.62 -5.45 -4.74
N LEU A 247 -0.67 -6.35 -4.53
CA LEU A 247 -0.63 -7.30 -3.42
C LEU A 247 0.48 -6.90 -2.45
N THR A 248 0.11 -6.57 -1.22
CA THR A 248 1.05 -6.33 -0.13
C THR A 248 1.09 -7.54 0.79
N VAL A 249 2.27 -7.98 1.19
CA VAL A 249 2.43 -9.05 2.19
C VAL A 249 3.18 -8.53 3.41
N GLY A 250 2.62 -8.78 4.59
CA GLY A 250 3.22 -8.44 5.87
C GLY A 250 3.29 -9.64 6.80
N GLY A 251 4.07 -9.48 7.86
CA GLY A 251 4.32 -10.53 8.85
C GLY A 251 5.49 -11.44 8.45
N GLY A 252 6.45 -11.58 9.40
CA GLY A 252 7.60 -12.46 9.24
C GLY A 252 8.71 -11.95 8.33
N ILE A 253 8.67 -10.71 7.86
CA ILE A 253 9.78 -10.10 7.11
C ILE A 253 10.91 -9.79 8.09
N ARG A 254 11.72 -10.78 8.37
CA ARG A 254 12.87 -10.70 9.29
C ARG A 254 13.86 -11.81 8.98
N SER A 255 15.09 -11.66 9.46
CA SER A 255 16.06 -12.75 9.42
C SER A 255 15.61 -13.90 10.32
N PHE A 256 15.81 -15.14 9.88
CA PHE A 256 15.54 -16.33 10.65
C PHE A 256 16.47 -17.48 10.24
N THR A 257 16.53 -18.51 11.08
CA THR A 257 17.25 -19.76 10.78
C THR A 257 16.22 -20.90 10.81
N ASP A 258 16.21 -21.71 9.74
CA ASP A 258 15.29 -22.84 9.63
C ASP A 258 15.72 -24.04 10.51
N SER A 259 14.90 -25.10 10.51
CA SER A 259 15.17 -26.33 11.26
C SER A 259 16.41 -27.11 10.78
N GLU A 260 16.91 -26.84 9.57
CA GLU A 260 18.09 -27.43 8.98
C GLU A 260 19.37 -26.63 9.27
N GLY A 261 19.23 -25.45 9.90
CA GLY A 261 20.32 -24.57 10.26
C GLY A 261 20.70 -23.55 9.16
N HIS A 262 19.92 -23.41 8.10
CA HIS A 262 20.14 -22.40 7.08
C HIS A 262 19.65 -21.04 7.59
N HIS A 263 20.50 -20.02 7.47
CA HIS A 263 20.19 -18.66 7.83
C HIS A 263 19.72 -17.87 6.61
N TYR A 264 18.56 -17.20 6.74
CA TYR A 264 17.98 -16.32 5.73
C TYR A 264 17.91 -14.90 6.27
N SER A 265 18.33 -13.93 5.46
CA SER A 265 18.17 -12.50 5.77
C SER A 265 16.74 -12.03 5.51
N SER A 266 16.38 -10.86 6.05
CA SER A 266 15.10 -10.19 5.72
C SER A 266 14.95 -9.94 4.22
N LEU A 267 16.08 -9.66 3.55
CA LEU A 267 16.12 -9.45 2.10
C LEU A 267 15.83 -10.74 1.32
N ASP A 268 16.32 -11.90 1.81
CA ASP A 268 16.01 -13.20 1.18
C ASP A 268 14.52 -13.50 1.28
N VAL A 269 13.92 -13.28 2.46
CA VAL A 269 12.48 -13.46 2.68
C VAL A 269 11.67 -12.55 1.76
N ALA A 270 12.00 -11.26 1.72
CA ALA A 270 11.32 -10.30 0.85
C ALA A 270 11.46 -10.69 -0.63
N SER A 271 12.66 -11.17 -1.04
CA SER A 271 12.91 -11.59 -2.42
C SER A 271 12.02 -12.75 -2.85
N GLU A 272 11.77 -13.73 -1.98
CA GLU A 272 10.87 -14.85 -2.28
C GLU A 272 9.41 -14.39 -2.36
N TYR A 273 8.97 -13.44 -1.52
CA TYR A 273 7.64 -12.86 -1.63
C TYR A 273 7.45 -12.10 -2.95
N PHE A 274 8.42 -11.27 -3.37
CA PHE A 274 8.35 -10.57 -4.66
C PHE A 274 8.32 -11.54 -5.85
N LYS A 275 9.17 -12.58 -5.85
CA LYS A 275 9.15 -13.64 -6.89
C LYS A 275 7.82 -14.38 -6.94
N SER A 276 7.09 -14.42 -5.83
CA SER A 276 5.80 -15.11 -5.72
C SER A 276 4.59 -14.22 -6.02
N GLY A 277 4.80 -12.96 -6.42
CA GLY A 277 3.75 -12.07 -6.89
C GLY A 277 3.36 -10.94 -5.95
N ALA A 278 4.07 -10.75 -4.83
CA ALA A 278 3.91 -9.55 -4.01
C ALA A 278 4.45 -8.31 -4.74
N ASP A 279 3.77 -7.19 -4.62
CA ASP A 279 4.21 -5.87 -5.11
C ASP A 279 4.92 -5.08 -4.02
N LYS A 280 4.52 -5.30 -2.76
CA LYS A 280 5.07 -4.64 -1.58
C LYS A 280 5.22 -5.61 -0.42
N VAL A 281 6.20 -5.35 0.43
CA VAL A 281 6.39 -6.07 1.69
C VAL A 281 6.24 -5.12 2.88
N SER A 282 5.58 -5.60 3.96
CA SER A 282 5.35 -4.80 5.16
C SER A 282 6.20 -5.29 6.33
N ILE A 283 7.03 -4.40 6.87
CA ILE A 283 7.97 -4.62 7.96
C ILE A 283 7.41 -3.98 9.24
N GLY A 284 7.31 -4.74 10.32
CA GLY A 284 6.77 -4.25 11.61
C GLY A 284 7.87 -4.10 12.67
N SER A 285 8.01 -5.09 13.57
CA SER A 285 8.88 -5.00 14.75
C SER A 285 10.35 -4.63 14.45
N GLU A 286 10.91 -5.11 13.34
CA GLU A 286 12.28 -4.75 12.95
C GLU A 286 12.43 -3.27 12.61
N ALA A 287 11.39 -2.64 12.08
CA ALA A 287 11.41 -1.21 11.78
C ALA A 287 11.51 -0.35 13.05
N VAL A 288 10.85 -0.77 14.13
CA VAL A 288 10.95 -0.10 15.42
C VAL A 288 12.38 -0.21 15.97
N THR A 289 12.98 -1.40 15.93
CA THR A 289 14.37 -1.62 16.37
C THR A 289 15.35 -0.81 15.52
N ALA A 290 15.19 -0.80 14.18
CA ALA A 290 16.03 0.00 13.29
C ALA A 290 15.92 1.50 13.58
N SER A 291 14.73 1.99 13.96
CA SER A 291 14.50 3.39 14.35
C SER A 291 15.20 3.74 15.67
N GLU A 292 15.12 2.87 16.68
CA GLU A 292 15.85 3.05 17.95
C GLU A 292 17.36 3.12 17.72
N GLU A 293 17.91 2.24 16.88
CA GLU A 293 19.31 2.24 16.51
C GLU A 293 19.73 3.48 15.70
N TYR A 294 18.86 3.95 14.81
CA TYR A 294 19.06 5.17 14.02
C TYR A 294 19.27 6.38 14.94
N TYR A 295 18.39 6.59 15.94
CA TYR A 295 18.53 7.67 16.92
C TYR A 295 19.72 7.46 17.86
N ALA A 296 19.97 6.24 18.31
CA ALA A 296 21.12 5.94 19.18
C ALA A 296 22.48 6.26 18.53
N ARG A 297 22.53 6.34 17.20
CA ARG A 297 23.71 6.69 16.41
C ARG A 297 23.73 8.13 15.92
N GLY A 298 22.87 8.98 16.46
CA GLY A 298 22.76 10.39 16.03
C GLY A 298 22.24 10.52 14.60
N GLU A 299 21.20 9.78 14.26
CA GLU A 299 20.50 9.82 12.97
C GLU A 299 21.35 9.40 11.76
N GLN A 300 22.24 8.43 11.97
CA GLN A 300 23.11 7.90 10.91
C GLN A 300 22.60 6.55 10.39
N LYS A 301 22.53 6.45 9.06
CA LYS A 301 22.23 5.20 8.34
C LYS A 301 23.37 4.20 8.48
N ARG A 302 23.02 2.90 8.50
CA ARG A 302 23.99 1.79 8.48
C ARG A 302 24.21 1.22 7.09
N GLY A 303 23.16 1.20 6.28
CA GLY A 303 23.11 0.50 5.01
C GLY A 303 22.84 -1.01 5.12
N ASP A 304 22.56 -1.53 6.32
CA ASP A 304 22.38 -2.96 6.60
C ASP A 304 21.10 -3.29 7.39
N THR A 305 20.18 -2.34 7.52
CA THR A 305 18.85 -2.63 8.06
C THR A 305 17.97 -3.26 6.98
N SER A 306 16.97 -4.05 7.38
CA SER A 306 16.01 -4.66 6.45
C SER A 306 15.34 -3.61 5.54
N ILE A 307 15.07 -2.40 6.07
CA ILE A 307 14.49 -1.29 5.30
C ILE A 307 15.46 -0.82 4.22
N GLU A 308 16.73 -0.57 4.59
CA GLU A 308 17.75 -0.07 3.67
C GLU A 308 18.08 -1.09 2.57
N GLU A 309 18.33 -2.36 2.93
CA GLU A 309 18.65 -3.42 1.98
C GLU A 309 17.53 -3.70 0.98
N ILE A 310 16.26 -3.79 1.46
CA ILE A 310 15.12 -4.06 0.59
C ILE A 310 14.84 -2.83 -0.29
N SER A 311 14.92 -1.61 0.24
CA SER A 311 14.67 -0.40 -0.52
C SER A 311 15.77 -0.12 -1.56
N GLU A 312 17.01 -0.49 -1.29
CA GLU A 312 18.11 -0.39 -2.26
C GLU A 312 17.90 -1.35 -3.44
N LYS A 313 17.47 -2.57 -3.17
CA LYS A 313 17.33 -3.61 -4.20
C LYS A 313 16.02 -3.49 -5.01
N TYR A 314 14.91 -3.17 -4.36
CA TYR A 314 13.57 -3.18 -4.98
C TYR A 314 12.92 -1.80 -5.11
N GLY A 315 13.58 -0.76 -4.61
CA GLY A 315 13.04 0.60 -4.55
C GLY A 315 12.22 0.85 -3.27
N LYS A 316 12.18 2.11 -2.85
CA LYS A 316 11.44 2.52 -1.65
C LYS A 316 9.96 2.15 -1.70
N GLN A 317 9.34 2.27 -2.87
CA GLN A 317 7.92 1.98 -3.10
C GLN A 317 7.52 0.52 -2.79
N ALA A 318 8.50 -0.39 -2.73
CA ALA A 318 8.27 -1.78 -2.36
C ALA A 318 8.24 -2.02 -0.84
N VAL A 319 8.59 -1.00 -0.04
CA VAL A 319 8.75 -1.11 1.41
C VAL A 319 7.64 -0.35 2.14
N VAL A 320 6.77 -1.08 2.81
CA VAL A 320 5.74 -0.56 3.71
C VAL A 320 6.19 -0.79 5.15
N ILE A 321 6.01 0.19 6.02
CA ILE A 321 6.31 0.04 7.45
C ILE A 321 5.02 0.00 8.25
N SER A 322 4.79 -1.13 8.93
CA SER A 322 3.69 -1.27 9.90
C SER A 322 4.10 -0.70 11.24
N ILE A 323 3.37 0.31 11.70
CA ILE A 323 3.55 0.92 13.02
C ILE A 323 2.31 0.61 13.84
N ASP A 324 2.49 -0.06 14.99
CA ASP A 324 1.43 -0.49 15.89
C ASP A 324 1.53 0.30 17.22
N PRO A 325 1.05 1.55 17.26
CA PRO A 325 1.15 2.37 18.45
C PRO A 325 -0.10 2.28 19.32
N ARG A 326 0.11 2.55 20.61
CA ARG A 326 -0.97 2.75 21.58
C ARG A 326 -0.87 4.13 22.21
N ARG A 327 -2.00 4.73 22.52
CA ARG A 327 -2.08 6.05 23.13
C ARG A 327 -1.64 6.01 24.59
N VAL A 328 -0.75 6.92 24.96
CA VAL A 328 -0.29 7.13 26.35
C VAL A 328 -0.63 8.57 26.73
N TRP A 329 -1.46 8.71 27.76
CA TRP A 329 -1.90 10.01 28.26
C TRP A 329 -0.84 10.62 29.17
N VAL A 330 -0.62 11.94 29.07
CA VAL A 330 0.30 12.73 29.90
C VAL A 330 -0.34 14.07 30.25
N SER A 331 0.02 14.59 31.43
CA SER A 331 -0.52 15.87 31.90
C SER A 331 0.18 17.05 31.23
N SER A 332 1.43 16.88 30.80
CA SER A 332 2.18 17.89 30.05
C SER A 332 3.14 17.24 29.04
N PRO A 333 3.56 17.99 27.99
CA PRO A 333 4.53 17.47 27.01
C PRO A 333 5.90 17.11 27.61
N GLU A 334 6.29 17.74 28.71
CA GLU A 334 7.58 17.52 29.38
C GLU A 334 7.69 16.11 29.97
N GLU A 335 6.55 15.47 30.32
CA GLU A 335 6.53 14.12 30.89
C GLU A 335 7.03 13.04 29.93
N CYS A 336 6.93 13.27 28.61
CA CYS A 336 7.39 12.33 27.60
C CYS A 336 8.57 12.85 26.76
N ALA A 337 9.11 14.03 27.07
CA ALA A 337 10.24 14.58 26.31
C ALA A 337 11.43 13.59 26.26
N PRO A 338 12.10 13.43 25.11
CA PRO A 338 12.01 14.26 23.90
C PRO A 338 10.93 13.80 22.89
N LEU A 339 10.03 12.87 23.24
CA LEU A 339 9.02 12.33 22.34
C LEU A 339 7.94 13.37 22.01
N LYS A 340 7.33 13.25 20.84
CA LYS A 340 6.30 14.17 20.38
C LYS A 340 4.97 13.95 21.07
N ALA A 341 4.61 14.86 22.01
CA ALA A 341 3.27 14.94 22.57
C ALA A 341 2.34 15.83 21.73
N VAL A 342 1.06 15.51 21.74
CA VAL A 342 0.00 16.25 21.05
C VAL A 342 -1.08 16.60 22.06
N ARG A 343 -1.60 17.82 21.95
CA ARG A 343 -2.81 18.20 22.69
C ARG A 343 -4.03 17.55 22.03
N THR A 344 -4.84 16.89 22.83
CA THR A 344 -5.97 16.10 22.34
C THR A 344 -7.29 16.84 22.46
N ALA A 345 -8.24 16.57 21.55
CA ALA A 345 -9.60 17.09 21.62
C ALA A 345 -10.40 16.47 22.79
N ARG A 346 -10.11 15.18 23.12
CA ARG A 346 -10.73 14.49 24.26
C ARG A 346 -9.75 14.46 25.41
N LYS A 347 -10.25 14.68 26.62
CA LYS A 347 -9.45 14.50 27.84
C LYS A 347 -9.22 13.00 28.12
N GLY A 348 -8.07 12.70 28.66
CA GLY A 348 -7.75 11.37 29.15
C GLY A 348 -8.57 10.97 30.39
N PRO A 349 -8.43 9.69 30.81
CA PRO A 349 -9.25 9.14 31.92
C PRO A 349 -9.13 9.92 33.22
N ASN A 350 -8.00 10.59 33.49
CA ASN A 350 -7.77 11.37 34.71
C ASN A 350 -7.79 12.88 34.42
N GLY A 351 -8.25 13.29 33.22
CA GLY A 351 -8.34 14.71 32.82
C GLY A 351 -7.11 15.24 32.06
N GLU A 352 -6.21 14.38 31.64
CA GLU A 352 -5.03 14.73 30.85
C GLU A 352 -5.46 15.42 29.53
N GLU A 353 -4.68 16.42 29.13
CA GLU A 353 -4.95 17.18 27.90
C GLU A 353 -3.96 16.84 26.77
N PHE A 354 -2.96 16.02 27.04
CA PHE A 354 -1.95 15.62 26.08
C PHE A 354 -1.83 14.09 26.00
N CYS A 355 -1.35 13.61 24.86
CA CYS A 355 -0.93 12.24 24.70
C CYS A 355 0.25 12.13 23.74
N TRP A 356 0.90 11.00 23.76
CA TRP A 356 1.80 10.53 22.72
C TRP A 356 1.42 9.10 22.36
N TRP A 357 1.92 8.59 21.25
CA TRP A 357 1.63 7.22 20.82
C TRP A 357 2.88 6.37 20.92
N GLN A 358 2.88 5.51 21.93
CA GLN A 358 3.97 4.57 22.20
C GLN A 358 3.96 3.45 21.15
N CYS A 359 5.06 3.27 20.41
CA CYS A 359 5.23 2.13 19.54
C CYS A 359 5.34 0.83 20.32
N THR A 360 4.83 -0.25 19.70
CA THR A 360 4.91 -1.60 20.25
C THR A 360 5.57 -2.54 19.24
N VAL A 361 6.04 -3.67 19.75
CA VAL A 361 6.57 -4.79 18.97
C VAL A 361 5.89 -6.09 19.36
N LYS A 362 6.18 -7.18 18.64
CA LYS A 362 5.61 -8.51 18.88
C LYS A 362 4.08 -8.53 18.85
N GLY A 363 3.48 -7.77 17.90
CA GLY A 363 2.04 -7.67 17.77
C GLY A 363 1.39 -6.97 18.98
N GLY A 364 1.86 -5.79 19.37
CA GLY A 364 1.28 -4.96 20.44
C GLY A 364 1.59 -5.38 21.87
N ARG A 365 2.31 -6.49 22.06
CA ARG A 365 2.53 -7.09 23.40
C ARG A 365 3.62 -6.41 24.20
N GLU A 366 4.55 -5.73 23.55
CA GLU A 366 5.71 -5.10 24.20
C GLU A 366 5.82 -3.64 23.75
N GLY A 367 5.62 -2.70 24.69
CA GLY A 367 5.81 -1.27 24.45
C GLY A 367 7.30 -0.92 24.39
N ARG A 368 7.67 -0.01 23.47
CA ARG A 368 9.03 0.46 23.29
C ARG A 368 9.16 1.93 23.76
N PRO A 369 10.36 2.39 24.17
CA PRO A 369 10.58 3.76 24.60
C PRO A 369 10.71 4.75 23.41
N ILE A 370 9.90 4.57 22.36
CA ILE A 370 9.91 5.38 21.15
C ILE A 370 8.47 5.62 20.70
N GLY A 371 8.18 6.81 20.16
CA GLY A 371 6.87 7.20 19.69
C GLY A 371 6.65 6.89 18.20
N ALA A 372 5.37 6.86 17.80
CA ALA A 372 4.98 6.66 16.40
C ALA A 372 5.54 7.75 15.48
N HIS A 373 5.60 8.99 15.96
CA HIS A 373 6.19 10.11 15.23
C HIS A 373 7.68 9.87 14.94
N GLU A 374 8.45 9.51 15.96
CA GLU A 374 9.87 9.27 15.84
C GLU A 374 10.16 8.07 14.92
N VAL A 375 9.38 6.98 15.05
CA VAL A 375 9.50 5.83 14.13
C VAL A 375 9.19 6.24 12.71
N ALA A 376 8.11 6.98 12.47
CA ALA A 376 7.71 7.43 11.13
C ALA A 376 8.81 8.25 10.44
N VAL A 377 9.41 9.21 11.15
CA VAL A 377 10.52 10.03 10.63
C VAL A 377 11.77 9.19 10.36
N ALA A 378 12.13 8.29 11.28
CA ALA A 378 13.30 7.43 11.10
C ALA A 378 13.16 6.48 9.91
N VAL A 379 12.00 5.81 9.75
CA VAL A 379 11.82 4.84 8.65
C VAL A 379 11.76 5.52 7.28
N GLU A 380 11.20 6.72 7.16
CA GLU A 380 11.30 7.51 5.93
C GLU A 380 12.77 7.81 5.60
N ALA A 381 13.55 8.23 6.58
CA ALA A 381 14.97 8.47 6.39
C ALA A 381 15.70 7.17 5.96
N LEU A 382 15.39 6.03 6.57
CA LEU A 382 15.99 4.72 6.26
C LEU A 382 15.60 4.19 4.87
N GLY A 383 14.52 4.67 4.26
CA GLY A 383 14.15 4.30 2.90
C GLY A 383 12.78 3.62 2.75
N ALA A 384 11.92 3.74 3.73
CA ALA A 384 10.52 3.36 3.58
C ALA A 384 9.82 4.17 2.47
N GLY A 385 8.88 3.55 1.77
CA GLY A 385 8.08 4.21 0.73
C GLY A 385 6.64 4.42 1.14
N GLU A 386 6.15 3.77 2.19
CA GLU A 386 4.79 3.90 2.69
C GLU A 386 4.69 3.49 4.17
N ILE A 387 3.77 4.07 4.92
CA ILE A 387 3.49 3.70 6.32
C ILE A 387 2.08 3.12 6.43
N LEU A 388 1.96 1.95 7.04
CA LEU A 388 0.71 1.35 7.50
C LEU A 388 0.58 1.61 9.01
N LEU A 389 -0.38 2.44 9.39
CA LEU A 389 -0.54 2.94 10.75
C LEU A 389 -1.72 2.27 11.45
N ASN A 390 -1.45 1.31 12.35
CA ASN A 390 -2.44 0.54 13.08
C ASN A 390 -2.61 1.07 14.49
N CYS A 391 -3.67 1.82 14.76
CA CYS A 391 -3.96 2.29 16.12
C CYS A 391 -4.53 1.15 16.98
N ILE A 392 -3.73 0.63 17.93
CA ILE A 392 -4.14 -0.49 18.80
C ILE A 392 -5.41 -0.16 19.58
N ASP A 393 -5.51 1.07 20.09
CA ASP A 393 -6.67 1.50 20.90
C ASP A 393 -7.99 1.58 20.09
N ARG A 394 -7.89 1.56 18.76
CA ARG A 394 -9.05 1.58 17.85
C ARG A 394 -9.34 0.24 17.22
N ASP A 395 -8.39 -0.72 17.33
CA ASP A 395 -8.54 -1.99 16.65
C ASP A 395 -9.76 -2.76 17.17
N GLY A 396 -10.60 -3.25 16.23
CA GLY A 396 -11.83 -3.98 16.54
C GLY A 396 -12.98 -3.17 17.15
N THR A 397 -12.79 -1.87 17.48
CA THR A 397 -13.85 -1.07 18.16
C THR A 397 -15.01 -0.67 17.24
N GLY A 398 -14.77 -0.49 15.94
CA GLY A 398 -15.77 0.04 15.00
C GLY A 398 -16.13 1.52 15.22
N GLU A 399 -15.36 2.26 16.04
CA GLU A 399 -15.63 3.66 16.41
C GLU A 399 -14.97 4.70 15.50
N GLY A 400 -14.34 4.27 14.42
CA GLY A 400 -13.62 5.12 13.48
C GLY A 400 -12.11 5.15 13.71
N PHE A 401 -11.40 5.66 12.72
CA PHE A 401 -9.94 5.81 12.76
C PHE A 401 -9.50 6.84 13.81
N ASP A 402 -8.28 6.72 14.33
CA ASP A 402 -7.69 7.75 15.20
C ASP A 402 -7.18 8.92 14.34
N LEU A 403 -8.05 9.92 14.11
CA LEU A 403 -7.74 11.06 13.24
C LEU A 403 -6.56 11.89 13.75
N GLU A 404 -6.37 12.00 15.09
CA GLU A 404 -5.27 12.75 15.69
C GLU A 404 -3.92 12.06 15.40
N LEU A 405 -3.87 10.74 15.54
CA LEU A 405 -2.70 9.94 15.21
C LEU A 405 -2.40 10.01 13.69
N VAL A 406 -3.42 9.78 12.88
CA VAL A 406 -3.26 9.79 11.41
C VAL A 406 -2.76 11.15 10.92
N SER A 407 -3.34 12.26 11.41
CA SER A 407 -2.87 13.61 11.07
C SER A 407 -1.43 13.84 11.52
N LEU A 408 -1.09 13.47 12.77
CA LEU A 408 0.27 13.63 13.28
C LEU A 408 1.30 12.97 12.36
N ILE A 409 1.05 11.73 11.94
CA ILE A 409 2.01 10.99 11.12
C ILE A 409 2.00 11.50 9.67
N ALA A 410 0.82 11.68 9.06
CA ALA A 410 0.72 12.10 7.67
C ALA A 410 1.27 13.53 7.42
N ASP A 411 1.27 14.38 8.46
CA ASP A 411 1.84 15.74 8.38
C ASP A 411 3.35 15.78 8.71
N SER A 412 3.90 14.68 9.27
CA SER A 412 5.30 14.61 9.70
C SER A 412 6.22 13.95 8.68
N VAL A 413 5.68 13.23 7.70
CA VAL A 413 6.45 12.50 6.67
C VAL A 413 6.03 12.92 5.27
N ASN A 414 6.90 12.66 4.28
CA ASN A 414 6.66 12.94 2.86
C ASN A 414 6.34 11.67 2.06
N ILE A 415 6.14 10.54 2.73
CA ILE A 415 5.70 9.28 2.12
C ILE A 415 4.21 9.04 2.40
N PRO A 416 3.49 8.27 1.56
CA PRO A 416 2.08 7.95 1.78
C PRO A 416 1.83 7.27 3.13
N VAL A 417 0.70 7.61 3.77
CA VAL A 417 0.25 7.00 5.01
C VAL A 417 -1.10 6.31 4.79
N ILE A 418 -1.19 5.06 5.22
CA ILE A 418 -2.40 4.23 5.24
C ILE A 418 -2.96 4.26 6.65
N ALA A 419 -4.17 4.80 6.82
CA ALA A 419 -4.90 4.73 8.09
C ALA A 419 -5.47 3.32 8.27
N SER A 420 -5.28 2.73 9.44
CA SER A 420 -5.78 1.40 9.77
C SER A 420 -6.34 1.36 11.19
N SER A 421 -7.13 0.35 11.47
CA SER A 421 -7.84 0.11 12.74
C SER A 421 -9.01 1.05 13.02
N GLY A 422 -10.13 0.48 13.47
CA GLY A 422 -11.29 1.20 13.97
C GLY A 422 -12.42 1.43 12.95
N ALA A 423 -12.27 1.08 11.69
CA ALA A 423 -13.35 1.22 10.71
C ALA A 423 -14.58 0.37 11.08
N GLY A 424 -15.74 0.99 11.17
CA GLY A 424 -17.01 0.34 11.48
C GLY A 424 -18.11 0.55 10.43
N ASN A 425 -17.96 1.54 9.55
CA ASN A 425 -18.89 1.85 8.48
C ASN A 425 -18.22 2.71 7.39
N SER A 426 -18.93 2.97 6.28
CA SER A 426 -18.43 3.77 5.15
C SER A 426 -18.09 5.21 5.50
N ARG A 427 -18.84 5.83 6.42
CA ARG A 427 -18.64 7.21 6.84
C ARG A 427 -17.28 7.44 7.48
N HIS A 428 -16.72 6.46 8.20
CA HIS A 428 -15.40 6.56 8.79
C HIS A 428 -14.29 6.75 7.72
N PHE A 429 -14.46 6.19 6.52
CA PHE A 429 -13.55 6.44 5.40
C PHE A 429 -13.67 7.89 4.89
N VAL A 430 -14.89 8.41 4.80
CA VAL A 430 -15.10 9.83 4.46
C VAL A 430 -14.42 10.74 5.49
N GLU A 431 -14.62 10.46 6.78
CA GLU A 431 -14.07 11.25 7.88
C GLU A 431 -12.54 11.27 7.88
N VAL A 432 -11.87 10.14 7.69
CA VAL A 432 -10.41 10.08 7.67
C VAL A 432 -9.81 10.81 6.48
N PHE A 433 -10.42 10.72 5.30
CA PHE A 433 -9.91 11.38 4.10
C PHE A 433 -10.21 12.87 4.03
N GLN A 434 -11.29 13.34 4.68
CA GLN A 434 -11.59 14.77 4.80
C GLN A 434 -10.81 15.42 5.96
N GLY A 435 -10.58 14.67 7.04
CA GLY A 435 -9.95 15.18 8.25
C GLY A 435 -8.43 15.06 8.30
N THR A 436 -7.81 14.31 7.38
CA THR A 436 -6.37 14.03 7.39
C THR A 436 -5.77 13.99 5.99
N ASN A 437 -4.43 13.97 5.92
CA ASN A 437 -3.68 13.77 4.68
C ASN A 437 -3.41 12.29 4.35
N ALA A 438 -4.16 11.34 4.94
CA ALA A 438 -4.02 9.92 4.61
C ALA A 438 -4.20 9.66 3.11
N SER A 439 -3.34 8.81 2.55
CA SER A 439 -3.38 8.42 1.13
C SER A 439 -4.25 7.20 0.87
N ALA A 440 -4.46 6.39 1.91
CA ALA A 440 -5.27 5.19 1.87
C ALA A 440 -5.89 4.90 3.23
N ALA A 441 -6.92 4.05 3.25
CA ALA A 441 -7.49 3.49 4.47
C ALA A 441 -7.69 1.98 4.29
N LEU A 442 -7.31 1.22 5.32
CA LEU A 442 -7.33 -0.23 5.35
C LEU A 442 -8.36 -0.73 6.36
N ALA A 443 -9.11 -1.75 5.99
CA ALA A 443 -9.99 -2.47 6.89
C ALA A 443 -10.00 -3.97 6.61
N ALA A 444 -10.35 -4.76 7.62
CA ALA A 444 -10.46 -6.20 7.56
C ALA A 444 -11.86 -6.66 8.05
N GLY A 445 -12.14 -6.49 9.32
CA GLY A 445 -13.30 -7.08 10.01
C GLY A 445 -14.65 -6.72 9.38
N ILE A 446 -14.90 -5.47 8.97
CA ILE A 446 -16.15 -5.04 8.35
C ILE A 446 -16.41 -5.72 7.00
N PHE A 447 -15.33 -6.04 6.25
CA PHE A 447 -15.43 -6.77 4.99
C PHE A 447 -15.66 -8.26 5.22
N HIS A 448 -14.98 -8.84 6.22
CA HIS A 448 -15.13 -10.25 6.57
C HIS A 448 -16.54 -10.57 7.09
N ARG A 449 -17.15 -9.65 7.86
CA ARG A 449 -18.51 -9.78 8.38
C ARG A 449 -19.57 -9.33 7.37
N GLU A 450 -19.17 -8.86 6.19
CA GLU A 450 -20.04 -8.30 5.16
C GLU A 450 -20.96 -7.16 5.67
N GLU A 451 -20.49 -6.41 6.65
CA GLU A 451 -21.22 -5.28 7.23
C GLU A 451 -21.28 -4.10 6.26
N VAL A 452 -20.21 -3.92 5.47
CA VAL A 452 -20.10 -2.86 4.46
C VAL A 452 -19.36 -3.42 3.25
N ARG A 453 -19.86 -3.17 2.04
CA ARG A 453 -19.15 -3.50 0.80
C ARG A 453 -18.22 -2.37 0.39
N ILE A 454 -17.10 -2.70 -0.26
CA ILE A 454 -16.09 -1.72 -0.71
C ILE A 454 -16.71 -0.72 -1.70
N VAL A 455 -17.61 -1.18 -2.56
CA VAL A 455 -18.32 -0.31 -3.50
C VAL A 455 -19.14 0.76 -2.78
N GLU A 456 -19.84 0.41 -1.70
CA GLU A 456 -20.64 1.36 -0.90
C GLU A 456 -19.76 2.43 -0.25
N ILE A 457 -18.57 2.05 0.25
CA ILE A 457 -17.59 3.01 0.76
C ILE A 457 -17.19 4.01 -0.32
N LYS A 458 -16.90 3.52 -1.53
CA LYS A 458 -16.48 4.36 -2.65
C LYS A 458 -17.59 5.28 -3.17
N GLU A 459 -18.84 4.81 -3.12
CA GLU A 459 -20.01 5.64 -3.42
C GLU A 459 -20.12 6.80 -2.43
N ASP A 460 -20.09 6.54 -1.13
CA ASP A 460 -20.14 7.57 -0.09
C ASP A 460 -18.96 8.55 -0.17
N MET A 461 -17.76 8.04 -0.46
CA MET A 461 -16.57 8.87 -0.69
C MET A 461 -16.77 9.82 -1.89
N ASN A 462 -17.28 9.32 -3.03
CA ASN A 462 -17.53 10.14 -4.20
C ASN A 462 -18.63 11.18 -3.97
N GLU A 463 -19.74 10.81 -3.32
CA GLU A 463 -20.78 11.75 -2.92
C GLU A 463 -20.23 12.86 -2.02
N SER A 464 -19.20 12.55 -1.25
CA SER A 464 -18.47 13.49 -0.40
C SER A 464 -17.35 14.26 -1.12
N GLY A 465 -17.19 14.10 -2.44
CA GLY A 465 -16.18 14.78 -3.27
C GLY A 465 -14.76 14.23 -3.12
N ILE A 466 -14.60 13.02 -2.57
CA ILE A 466 -13.31 12.35 -2.43
C ILE A 466 -13.07 11.47 -3.67
N PRO A 467 -11.99 11.71 -4.44
CA PRO A 467 -11.70 10.94 -5.63
C PRO A 467 -11.46 9.46 -5.32
N THR A 468 -12.16 8.56 -6.00
CA THR A 468 -11.98 7.11 -5.90
C THR A 468 -11.79 6.48 -7.28
N ARG A 469 -11.24 5.27 -7.32
CA ARG A 469 -11.30 4.44 -8.51
C ARG A 469 -12.71 3.84 -8.62
N GLN A 470 -13.39 4.17 -9.70
CA GLN A 470 -14.66 3.54 -10.03
C GLN A 470 -14.39 2.28 -10.86
N GLU A 471 -14.98 1.16 -10.49
CA GLU A 471 -15.01 0.00 -11.36
C GLU A 471 -16.35 -0.05 -12.10
N ALA A 472 -16.30 -0.33 -13.42
CA ALA A 472 -17.48 -0.75 -14.13
C ALA A 472 -17.93 -2.11 -13.56
N GLU A 473 -19.21 -2.29 -13.30
CA GLU A 473 -19.81 -3.53 -12.81
C GLU A 473 -19.29 -4.76 -13.59
N PHE A 474 -18.94 -5.81 -12.84
CA PHE A 474 -18.54 -7.12 -13.42
C PHE A 474 -19.75 -7.98 -13.69
#